data_4ac74e29cfe41e5de3088b3d49c6698b
#
_entry.id   4ac74e29cfe41e5de3088b3d49c6698b
#
_cell.length_a   1.000
_cell.length_b   1.000
_cell.length_c   1.000
_cell.angle_alpha   90.00
_cell.angle_beta   90.00
_cell.angle_gamma   90.00
#
_symmetry.space_group_name_H-M   'P 1'
#
loop_
_entity.id
_entity.type
_entity.pdbx_description
1 polymer ?
#
loop_
_entity_poly.entity_id
_entity_poly.type
_entity_poly.pdbx_seq_one_letter_code
_entity_poly.pdbx_strand_id
1 'polypeptide(L)'
;MKKLVAVILTLVLALSVAACTAPAAEEPATTEGTEAPATTEGTEATTEGTEAPAIKVGFIMLHDENSTYDLNFINAAKEACATLGIPEENYVIKTNVPEGQECYNTAAELADAGCNIIFADSFGHEDYMIQAAKEFPEVQFCHSTGTKAHTEGLANYHNAFAAIHEGRFLAGIAAGMKLNAMIEAGEFKPEEAKIGYVGAFTYAEVISGYTSFFLGARSVCPTATMEVTFTGSWYDETAEKEGAQKLIQNGCKLISQHADSMGAPTACETAGVPDVSYNGSTQDACPNTYIISSRIDWAPYYEYAITACMNGEAIDADWTGTLATGSVKLTDLNTNVAAEGTQEAIDAAIAKLESGELKVFDCATFTVEGKTLESCMADVDTDADYTPDTEVIENGAFMESKFRSAPYFQLNIDGITLLDQKF
;
A
#
# COMPACT_ATOMS: atom_id res chain seq x y z
N MET A 1 -1.62 -52.58 32.64
CA MET A 1 -1.65 -52.44 34.12
C MET A 1 -1.56 -50.93 34.43
N LYS A 2 -2.69 -50.38 34.89
CA LYS A 2 -2.86 -49.49 36.06
C LYS A 2 -2.01 -48.19 36.04
N LYS A 3 -2.51 -46.98 36.23
CA LYS A 3 -3.77 -46.30 36.69
C LYS A 3 -3.52 -44.80 36.40
N LEU A 4 -4.35 -44.05 35.78
CA LEU A 4 -5.37 -43.12 36.28
C LEU A 4 -5.04 -42.40 37.62
N VAL A 5 -4.88 -41.07 37.60
CA VAL A 5 -5.45 -40.16 38.62
C VAL A 5 -5.71 -38.79 37.99
N ALA A 6 -7.00 -38.44 37.94
CA ALA A 6 -7.51 -37.11 37.75
C ALA A 6 -7.57 -36.40 39.12
N VAL A 7 -7.28 -35.11 39.16
CA VAL A 7 -7.71 -34.25 40.28
C VAL A 7 -8.31 -32.96 39.68
N ILE A 8 -9.64 -32.90 39.85
CA ILE A 8 -10.49 -31.71 39.76
C ILE A 8 -10.31 -30.95 41.09
N LEU A 9 -10.11 -29.64 41.03
CA LEU A 9 -10.44 -28.77 42.15
C LEU A 9 -11.08 -27.47 41.67
N THR A 10 -12.40 -27.42 41.82
CA THR A 10 -13.28 -26.25 41.88
C THR A 10 -13.16 -25.57 43.24
N LEU A 11 -13.15 -24.24 43.31
CA LEU A 11 -13.76 -23.43 44.39
C LEU A 11 -13.74 -21.95 43.99
N VAL A 12 -14.88 -21.38 43.68
CA VAL A 12 -15.84 -20.61 44.48
C VAL A 12 -15.54 -19.12 44.65
N LEU A 13 -16.47 -18.40 44.11
CA LEU A 13 -16.91 -17.00 44.25
C LEU A 13 -16.67 -16.38 45.65
N ALA A 14 -16.32 -15.10 45.69
CA ALA A 14 -16.76 -14.19 46.73
C ALA A 14 -17.00 -12.79 46.17
N LEU A 15 -18.27 -12.39 46.06
CA LEU A 15 -18.73 -11.00 45.95
C LEU A 15 -18.44 -10.27 47.26
N SER A 16 -17.97 -9.02 47.15
CA SER A 16 -18.16 -8.05 48.22
C SER A 16 -18.62 -6.72 47.62
N VAL A 17 -19.91 -6.45 47.83
CA VAL A 17 -20.60 -5.19 47.69
C VAL A 17 -20.26 -4.34 48.91
N ALA A 18 -19.80 -3.11 48.71
CA ALA A 18 -19.78 -2.09 49.72
C ALA A 18 -20.50 -0.84 49.18
N ALA A 19 -21.74 -0.69 49.63
CA ALA A 19 -22.50 0.56 49.56
C ALA A 19 -22.03 1.51 50.65
N CYS A 20 -21.84 2.79 50.32
CA CYS A 20 -21.85 3.85 51.29
C CYS A 20 -22.74 4.99 50.80
N THR A 21 -23.71 5.23 51.65
CA THR A 21 -24.81 6.13 51.70
C THR A 21 -24.44 7.63 51.71
N ALA A 22 -25.33 8.40 51.11
CA ALA A 22 -25.44 9.85 51.20
C ALA A 22 -25.99 10.30 52.59
N PRO A 23 -25.89 11.59 52.93
CA PRO A 23 -26.99 12.23 53.63
C PRO A 23 -27.60 13.39 52.85
N ALA A 24 -28.96 13.40 52.97
CA ALA A 24 -29.84 14.49 52.59
C ALA A 24 -30.03 15.48 53.74
N ALA A 25 -30.58 16.59 53.39
CA ALA A 25 -31.40 17.56 54.10
C ALA A 25 -30.85 19.01 53.89
N GLU A 26 -31.62 20.07 53.66
CA GLU A 26 -32.95 20.47 54.04
C GLU A 26 -33.40 21.66 53.17
N GLU A 27 -34.66 21.66 52.73
CA GLU A 27 -35.37 22.92 52.45
C GLU A 27 -35.80 23.59 53.74
N PRO A 28 -36.09 24.92 53.77
CA PRO A 28 -37.47 25.32 53.72
C PRO A 28 -37.84 26.68 53.08
N ALA A 29 -39.10 26.66 52.56
CA ALA A 29 -40.21 27.62 52.70
C ALA A 29 -40.21 28.97 51.97
N THR A 30 -41.09 29.01 50.98
CA THR A 30 -42.15 29.97 50.60
C THR A 30 -42.14 31.40 51.09
N THR A 31 -42.29 32.34 50.14
CA THR A 31 -43.32 33.40 50.24
C THR A 31 -43.79 33.85 48.83
N GLU A 32 -45.12 33.98 48.75
CA GLU A 32 -45.93 34.44 47.61
C GLU A 32 -45.66 35.94 47.28
N GLY A 33 -45.89 36.28 46.00
CA GLY A 33 -46.04 37.70 45.58
C GLY A 33 -46.42 37.78 44.11
N THR A 34 -47.66 37.99 43.85
CA THR A 34 -48.46 38.22 42.64
C THR A 34 -47.92 39.41 41.82
N GLU A 35 -47.84 39.29 40.49
CA GLU A 35 -48.48 40.09 39.43
C GLU A 35 -47.88 39.85 38.06
N ALA A 36 -48.71 39.54 37.08
CA ALA A 36 -48.45 39.62 35.64
C ALA A 36 -49.11 40.92 35.10
N PRO A 37 -48.97 41.31 33.82
CA PRO A 37 -48.19 40.80 32.68
C PRO A 37 -47.46 41.89 31.89
N ALA A 38 -46.44 41.50 31.10
CA ALA A 38 -46.03 42.28 29.92
C ALA A 38 -45.47 41.33 28.84
N THR A 39 -46.19 41.21 27.79
CA THR A 39 -45.78 40.63 26.50
C THR A 39 -44.52 41.28 25.96
N THR A 40 -43.48 40.50 25.72
CA THR A 40 -42.41 40.84 24.81
C THR A 40 -42.15 39.63 23.92
N GLU A 41 -42.32 39.84 22.64
CA GLU A 41 -42.03 38.89 21.57
C GLU A 41 -40.57 38.42 21.69
N GLY A 42 -40.40 37.17 22.00
CA GLY A 42 -39.10 36.51 21.90
C GLY A 42 -38.80 36.23 20.45
N THR A 43 -37.84 36.95 19.90
CA THR A 43 -37.17 36.60 18.64
C THR A 43 -36.44 35.30 18.92
N GLU A 44 -36.94 34.19 18.36
CA GLU A 44 -36.20 32.95 18.23
C GLU A 44 -34.97 33.27 17.38
N ALA A 45 -33.80 33.32 18.01
CA ALA A 45 -32.53 33.24 17.29
C ALA A 45 -32.42 31.83 16.73
N THR A 46 -32.80 31.66 15.47
CA THR A 46 -32.32 30.56 14.65
C THR A 46 -30.81 30.63 14.64
N THR A 47 -30.14 29.79 15.41
CA THR A 47 -28.78 29.39 15.16
C THR A 47 -28.79 28.68 13.80
N GLU A 48 -28.59 29.41 12.72
CA GLU A 48 -28.06 28.82 11.50
C GLU A 48 -26.73 28.21 11.88
N GLY A 49 -26.73 26.88 12.10
CA GLY A 49 -25.52 26.09 12.02
C GLY A 49 -25.00 26.31 10.59
N THR A 50 -23.92 27.04 10.44
CA THR A 50 -23.12 27.01 9.22
C THR A 50 -22.66 25.56 9.09
N GLU A 51 -23.39 24.74 8.32
CA GLU A 51 -22.83 23.51 7.77
C GLU A 51 -21.53 23.92 7.06
N ALA A 52 -20.41 23.32 7.47
CA ALA A 52 -19.17 23.46 6.72
C ALA A 52 -19.50 23.15 5.25
N PRO A 53 -18.98 23.91 4.28
CA PRO A 53 -19.27 23.66 2.88
C PRO A 53 -18.94 22.19 2.59
N ALA A 54 -19.92 21.47 2.03
CA ALA A 54 -19.79 20.05 1.75
C ALA A 54 -18.64 19.87 0.74
N ILE A 55 -17.55 19.20 1.19
CA ILE A 55 -16.41 18.91 0.31
C ILE A 55 -16.88 17.99 -0.83
N LYS A 56 -16.34 18.23 -2.02
CA LYS A 56 -16.52 17.33 -3.18
C LYS A 56 -15.18 16.78 -3.64
N VAL A 57 -15.12 15.46 -3.82
CA VAL A 57 -13.87 14.73 -4.09
C VAL A 57 -13.96 14.04 -5.46
N GLY A 58 -12.90 14.15 -6.25
CA GLY A 58 -12.74 13.44 -7.51
C GLY A 58 -11.66 12.38 -7.43
N PHE A 59 -11.88 11.23 -8.09
CA PHE A 59 -10.89 10.16 -8.20
C PHE A 59 -10.80 9.74 -9.67
N ILE A 60 -9.57 9.59 -10.18
CA ILE A 60 -9.25 9.21 -11.56
C ILE A 60 -8.42 7.93 -11.50
N MET A 61 -8.93 6.85 -12.12
CA MET A 61 -8.32 5.52 -12.15
C MET A 61 -7.99 5.13 -13.60
N LEU A 62 -6.82 4.54 -13.80
CA LEU A 62 -6.38 4.09 -15.13
C LEU A 62 -7.27 2.97 -15.68
N HIS A 63 -7.60 2.00 -14.82
CA HIS A 63 -8.48 0.88 -15.15
C HIS A 63 -9.71 0.86 -14.23
N ASP A 64 -10.30 -0.29 -14.03
CA ASP A 64 -11.45 -0.53 -13.16
C ASP A 64 -11.15 -1.64 -12.12
N GLU A 65 -12.18 -2.16 -11.48
CA GLU A 65 -12.06 -3.17 -10.43
C GLU A 65 -11.47 -4.52 -10.89
N ASN A 66 -11.23 -4.73 -12.17
CA ASN A 66 -10.57 -5.93 -12.68
C ASN A 66 -9.04 -5.85 -12.53
N SER A 67 -8.48 -4.66 -12.41
CA SER A 67 -7.08 -4.45 -12.05
C SER A 67 -6.92 -4.55 -10.53
N THR A 68 -6.00 -5.39 -10.05
CA THR A 68 -5.72 -5.52 -8.62
C THR A 68 -5.12 -4.24 -8.02
N TYR A 69 -4.43 -3.45 -8.84
CA TYR A 69 -3.88 -2.14 -8.47
C TYR A 69 -4.99 -1.11 -8.28
N ASP A 70 -5.79 -0.84 -9.31
CA ASP A 70 -6.87 0.16 -9.29
C ASP A 70 -7.94 -0.18 -8.23
N LEU A 71 -8.21 -1.48 -8.01
CA LEU A 71 -9.14 -1.93 -6.98
C LEU A 71 -8.74 -1.47 -5.57
N ASN A 72 -7.43 -1.40 -5.24
CA ASN A 72 -6.98 -0.85 -3.96
C ASN A 72 -7.36 0.63 -3.82
N PHE A 73 -7.23 1.42 -4.87
CA PHE A 73 -7.60 2.85 -4.87
C PHE A 73 -9.11 3.05 -4.80
N ILE A 74 -9.88 2.26 -5.56
CA ILE A 74 -11.34 2.30 -5.56
C ILE A 74 -11.90 1.96 -4.16
N ASN A 75 -11.35 0.93 -3.53
CA ASN A 75 -11.76 0.54 -2.18
C ASN A 75 -11.38 1.61 -1.15
N ALA A 76 -10.16 2.12 -1.21
CA ALA A 76 -9.68 3.18 -0.32
C ALA A 76 -10.48 4.49 -0.48
N ALA A 77 -10.86 4.86 -1.70
CA ALA A 77 -11.69 6.04 -1.96
C ALA A 77 -13.06 5.91 -1.27
N LYS A 78 -13.70 4.74 -1.40
CA LYS A 78 -14.98 4.46 -0.72
C LYS A 78 -14.84 4.42 0.79
N GLU A 79 -13.78 3.78 1.31
CA GLU A 79 -13.49 3.68 2.74
C GLU A 79 -13.23 5.06 3.36
N ALA A 80 -12.33 5.85 2.78
CA ALA A 80 -12.01 7.19 3.27
C ALA A 80 -13.22 8.12 3.23
N CYS A 81 -14.00 8.11 2.15
CA CYS A 81 -15.24 8.90 2.08
C CYS A 81 -16.25 8.47 3.16
N ALA A 82 -16.40 7.17 3.40
CA ALA A 82 -17.29 6.66 4.46
C ALA A 82 -16.79 7.06 5.85
N THR A 83 -15.49 6.92 6.13
CA THR A 83 -14.85 7.31 7.41
C THR A 83 -15.04 8.79 7.70
N LEU A 84 -14.88 9.64 6.68
CA LEU A 84 -15.03 11.09 6.80
C LEU A 84 -16.47 11.58 6.72
N GLY A 85 -17.44 10.67 6.55
CA GLY A 85 -18.87 11.00 6.46
C GLY A 85 -19.23 11.76 5.16
N ILE A 86 -18.45 11.59 4.09
CA ILE A 86 -18.71 12.19 2.78
C ILE A 86 -19.77 11.32 2.06
N PRO A 87 -20.96 11.85 1.76
CA PRO A 87 -21.99 11.08 1.11
C PRO A 87 -21.65 10.78 -0.36
N GLU A 88 -22.27 9.72 -0.90
CA GLU A 88 -21.96 9.21 -2.25
C GLU A 88 -22.15 10.27 -3.36
N GLU A 89 -23.09 11.19 -3.21
CA GLU A 89 -23.32 12.31 -4.13
C GLU A 89 -22.21 13.37 -4.12
N ASN A 90 -21.29 13.33 -3.13
CA ASN A 90 -20.19 14.27 -2.97
C ASN A 90 -18.83 13.70 -3.37
N TYR A 91 -18.76 12.49 -3.91
CA TYR A 91 -17.53 12.00 -4.52
C TYR A 91 -17.81 11.31 -5.86
N VAL A 92 -16.83 11.35 -6.75
CA VAL A 92 -16.93 10.79 -8.09
C VAL A 92 -15.68 9.96 -8.37
N ILE A 93 -15.87 8.70 -8.77
CA ILE A 93 -14.80 7.83 -9.23
C ILE A 93 -14.93 7.67 -10.75
N LYS A 94 -13.91 8.07 -11.49
CA LYS A 94 -13.77 7.92 -12.94
C LYS A 94 -12.79 6.78 -13.20
N THR A 95 -13.25 5.71 -13.83
CA THR A 95 -12.44 4.53 -14.18
C THR A 95 -12.17 4.51 -15.68
N ASN A 96 -11.16 3.72 -16.08
CA ASN A 96 -10.75 3.57 -17.48
C ASN A 96 -10.35 4.91 -18.12
N VAL A 97 -9.61 5.75 -17.36
CA VAL A 97 -9.09 7.02 -17.85
C VAL A 97 -7.64 6.82 -18.32
N PRO A 98 -7.38 6.79 -19.64
CA PRO A 98 -6.04 6.56 -20.15
C PRO A 98 -5.01 7.60 -19.68
N GLU A 99 -3.77 7.17 -19.57
CA GLU A 99 -2.64 8.07 -19.40
C GLU A 99 -2.55 9.00 -20.61
N GLY A 100 -2.46 10.30 -20.36
CA GLY A 100 -2.40 11.27 -21.44
C GLY A 100 -3.40 12.41 -21.29
N GLN A 101 -3.77 13.00 -22.43
CA GLN A 101 -4.68 14.16 -22.48
C GLN A 101 -6.06 13.87 -21.87
N GLU A 102 -6.49 12.63 -21.88
CA GLU A 102 -7.75 12.19 -21.27
C GLU A 102 -7.73 12.38 -19.76
N CYS A 103 -6.58 12.16 -19.10
CA CYS A 103 -6.42 12.45 -17.67
C CYS A 103 -6.63 13.93 -17.37
N TYR A 104 -5.96 14.83 -18.12
CA TYR A 104 -6.16 16.28 -17.97
C TYR A 104 -7.63 16.68 -18.19
N ASN A 105 -8.25 16.17 -19.27
CA ASN A 105 -9.65 16.50 -19.59
C ASN A 105 -10.59 16.06 -18.45
N THR A 106 -10.35 14.88 -17.87
CA THR A 106 -11.13 14.36 -16.75
C THR A 106 -10.89 15.17 -15.47
N ALA A 107 -9.63 15.55 -15.19
CA ALA A 107 -9.30 16.40 -14.06
C ALA A 107 -9.95 17.78 -14.16
N ALA A 108 -9.93 18.41 -15.34
CA ALA A 108 -10.60 19.67 -15.61
C ALA A 108 -12.13 19.55 -15.47
N GLU A 109 -12.74 18.48 -16.02
CA GLU A 109 -14.18 18.20 -15.84
C GLU A 109 -14.57 18.10 -14.35
N LEU A 110 -13.76 17.41 -13.54
CA LEU A 110 -14.01 17.28 -12.11
C LEU A 110 -13.84 18.62 -11.36
N ALA A 111 -12.84 19.42 -11.73
CA ALA A 111 -12.64 20.77 -11.18
C ALA A 111 -13.84 21.69 -11.53
N ASP A 112 -14.26 21.73 -12.79
CA ASP A 112 -15.43 22.47 -13.25
C ASP A 112 -16.74 21.99 -12.61
N ALA A 113 -16.81 20.69 -12.26
CA ALA A 113 -17.94 20.13 -11.52
C ALA A 113 -17.92 20.48 -10.03
N GLY A 114 -16.92 21.25 -9.56
CA GLY A 114 -16.79 21.76 -8.20
C GLY A 114 -16.11 20.83 -7.22
N CYS A 115 -15.28 19.87 -7.68
CA CYS A 115 -14.41 19.11 -6.79
C CYS A 115 -13.36 20.03 -6.15
N ASN A 116 -13.16 19.89 -4.83
CA ASN A 116 -12.18 20.66 -4.07
C ASN A 116 -10.81 19.98 -4.08
N ILE A 117 -10.80 18.66 -4.20
CA ILE A 117 -9.62 17.81 -4.25
C ILE A 117 -9.82 16.68 -5.25
N ILE A 118 -8.80 16.40 -6.05
CA ILE A 118 -8.84 15.40 -7.13
C ILE A 118 -7.60 14.51 -7.01
N PHE A 119 -7.79 13.19 -7.01
CA PHE A 119 -6.76 12.17 -6.93
C PHE A 119 -6.61 11.44 -8.26
N ALA A 120 -5.38 11.05 -8.63
CA ALA A 120 -5.11 10.16 -9.75
C ALA A 120 -4.11 9.07 -9.34
N ASP A 121 -4.20 7.89 -9.92
CA ASP A 121 -3.51 6.68 -9.46
C ASP A 121 -2.38 6.20 -10.36
N SER A 122 -2.32 6.57 -11.62
CA SER A 122 -1.34 6.00 -12.54
C SER A 122 -0.13 6.89 -12.78
N PHE A 123 1.06 6.25 -12.91
CA PHE A 123 2.33 6.93 -13.14
C PHE A 123 2.28 7.94 -14.30
N GLY A 124 1.68 7.58 -15.42
CA GLY A 124 1.59 8.45 -16.60
C GLY A 124 0.49 9.53 -16.52
N HIS A 125 -0.27 9.59 -15.42
CA HIS A 125 -1.20 10.70 -15.14
C HIS A 125 -0.48 11.96 -14.64
N GLU A 126 0.78 11.85 -14.15
CA GLU A 126 1.46 12.90 -13.39
C GLU A 126 1.52 14.24 -14.12
N ASP A 127 2.05 14.28 -15.35
CA ASP A 127 2.21 15.53 -16.10
C ASP A 127 0.87 16.22 -16.39
N TYR A 128 -0.19 15.47 -16.55
CA TYR A 128 -1.54 15.95 -16.84
C TYR A 128 -2.24 16.46 -15.58
N MET A 129 -1.98 15.85 -14.42
CA MET A 129 -2.41 16.38 -13.12
C MET A 129 -1.69 17.68 -12.77
N ILE A 130 -0.39 17.79 -13.06
CA ILE A 130 0.38 19.03 -12.93
C ILE A 130 -0.18 20.13 -13.85
N GLN A 131 -0.53 19.78 -15.09
CA GLN A 131 -1.16 20.73 -16.00
C GLN A 131 -2.48 21.25 -15.44
N ALA A 132 -3.34 20.38 -14.92
CA ALA A 132 -4.60 20.76 -14.29
C ALA A 132 -4.38 21.61 -13.02
N ALA A 133 -3.41 21.29 -12.18
CA ALA A 133 -3.06 22.07 -10.99
C ALA A 133 -2.64 23.51 -11.33
N LYS A 134 -1.92 23.70 -12.44
CA LYS A 134 -1.54 25.05 -12.92
C LYS A 134 -2.75 25.87 -13.41
N GLU A 135 -3.78 25.22 -13.94
CA GLU A 135 -4.98 25.89 -14.47
C GLU A 135 -6.05 26.16 -13.41
N PHE A 136 -6.17 25.27 -12.41
CA PHE A 136 -7.16 25.36 -11.33
C PHE A 136 -6.48 25.55 -9.96
N PRO A 137 -5.92 26.72 -9.65
CA PRO A 137 -5.09 26.94 -8.45
C PRO A 137 -5.88 26.83 -7.12
N GLU A 138 -7.21 26.86 -7.16
CA GLU A 138 -8.08 26.70 -5.99
C GLU A 138 -8.43 25.22 -5.69
N VAL A 139 -8.11 24.29 -6.58
CA VAL A 139 -8.37 22.86 -6.43
C VAL A 139 -7.08 22.15 -6.05
N GLN A 140 -7.14 21.21 -5.10
CA GLN A 140 -6.02 20.37 -4.73
C GLN A 140 -5.91 19.16 -5.67
N PHE A 141 -4.73 18.90 -6.20
CA PHE A 141 -4.44 17.75 -7.06
C PHE A 141 -3.42 16.84 -6.40
N CYS A 142 -3.82 15.60 -6.18
CA CYS A 142 -3.02 14.59 -5.52
C CYS A 142 -2.73 13.45 -6.50
N HIS A 143 -1.48 13.07 -6.65
CA HIS A 143 -1.08 12.03 -7.57
C HIS A 143 -0.31 10.94 -6.85
N SER A 144 -0.82 9.72 -6.93
CA SER A 144 -0.15 8.55 -6.40
C SER A 144 0.89 8.05 -7.40
N THR A 145 2.06 7.63 -6.89
CA THR A 145 3.24 7.20 -7.66
C THR A 145 4.04 8.34 -8.34
N GLY A 146 3.60 9.57 -8.22
CA GLY A 146 4.27 10.72 -8.82
C GLY A 146 5.60 11.07 -8.16
N THR A 147 6.41 11.85 -8.86
CA THR A 147 7.79 12.14 -8.47
C THR A 147 8.16 13.63 -8.54
N LYS A 148 7.26 14.50 -9.06
CA LYS A 148 7.62 15.88 -9.46
C LYS A 148 7.11 16.96 -8.52
N ALA A 149 6.40 16.63 -7.43
CA ALA A 149 5.83 17.65 -6.55
C ALA A 149 6.86 18.60 -5.96
N HIS A 150 8.05 18.11 -5.58
CA HIS A 150 9.12 18.98 -5.04
C HIS A 150 9.68 19.94 -6.11
N THR A 151 9.86 19.46 -7.34
CA THR A 151 10.45 20.23 -8.45
C THR A 151 9.47 21.24 -9.03
N GLU A 152 8.20 20.87 -9.15
CA GLU A 152 7.15 21.78 -9.62
C GLU A 152 6.83 22.89 -8.61
N GLY A 153 6.92 22.62 -7.29
CA GLY A 153 6.73 23.60 -6.24
C GLY A 153 5.36 24.27 -6.23
N LEU A 154 4.33 23.59 -6.74
CA LEU A 154 2.96 24.09 -6.74
C LEU A 154 2.32 23.85 -5.37
N ALA A 155 1.64 24.86 -4.82
CA ALA A 155 1.00 24.77 -3.50
C ALA A 155 -0.23 23.83 -3.49
N ASN A 156 -0.74 23.45 -4.66
CA ASN A 156 -1.92 22.63 -4.85
C ASN A 156 -1.66 21.34 -5.64
N TYR A 157 -0.39 20.91 -5.73
CA TYR A 157 -0.02 19.64 -6.33
C TYR A 157 0.83 18.80 -5.38
N HIS A 158 0.44 17.54 -5.17
CA HIS A 158 1.00 16.68 -4.15
C HIS A 158 1.24 15.27 -4.69
N ASN A 159 2.37 14.66 -4.32
CA ASN A 159 2.65 13.26 -4.59
C ASN A 159 2.42 12.40 -3.34
N ALA A 160 2.17 11.13 -3.55
CA ALA A 160 2.11 10.13 -2.50
C ALA A 160 2.55 8.76 -3.00
N PHE A 161 3.19 8.01 -2.13
CA PHE A 161 3.46 6.59 -2.29
C PHE A 161 3.52 5.92 -0.92
N ALA A 162 3.85 4.61 -0.90
CA ALA A 162 4.13 3.91 0.34
C ALA A 162 5.49 3.21 0.27
N ALA A 163 6.11 2.98 1.42
CA ALA A 163 7.30 2.15 1.57
C ALA A 163 6.98 0.67 1.30
N ILE A 164 6.39 0.39 0.12
CA ILE A 164 5.88 -0.94 -0.24
C ILE A 164 6.97 -2.00 -0.31
N HIS A 165 8.24 -1.59 -0.45
CA HIS A 165 9.39 -2.49 -0.34
C HIS A 165 9.39 -3.28 0.98
N GLU A 166 8.85 -2.74 2.09
CA GLU A 166 8.66 -3.48 3.35
C GLU A 166 7.65 -4.62 3.15
N GLY A 167 6.49 -4.35 2.58
CA GLY A 167 5.47 -5.37 2.27
C GLY A 167 5.96 -6.41 1.26
N ARG A 168 6.70 -5.96 0.23
CA ARG A 168 7.32 -6.88 -0.74
C ARG A 168 8.35 -7.80 -0.08
N PHE A 169 9.17 -7.29 0.83
CA PHE A 169 10.11 -8.10 1.61
C PHE A 169 9.38 -9.15 2.45
N LEU A 170 8.31 -8.77 3.14
CA LEU A 170 7.50 -9.70 3.95
C LEU A 170 6.85 -10.79 3.08
N ALA A 171 6.30 -10.43 1.92
CA ALA A 171 5.77 -11.39 0.95
C ALA A 171 6.89 -12.30 0.40
N GLY A 172 8.11 -11.77 0.25
CA GLY A 172 9.30 -12.53 -0.10
C GLY A 172 9.66 -13.58 0.96
N ILE A 173 9.51 -13.28 2.25
CA ILE A 173 9.68 -14.29 3.32
C ILE A 173 8.73 -15.46 3.10
N ALA A 174 7.45 -15.22 2.79
CA ALA A 174 6.50 -16.29 2.50
C ALA A 174 6.93 -17.14 1.30
N ALA A 175 7.45 -16.51 0.24
CA ALA A 175 8.01 -17.21 -0.90
C ALA A 175 9.21 -18.09 -0.53
N GLY A 176 10.17 -17.56 0.25
CA GLY A 176 11.35 -18.31 0.69
C GLY A 176 11.01 -19.47 1.62
N MET A 177 10.05 -19.29 2.53
CA MET A 177 9.52 -20.36 3.38
C MET A 177 8.90 -21.48 2.55
N LYS A 178 8.11 -21.14 1.51
CA LYS A 178 7.54 -22.12 0.60
C LYS A 178 8.61 -22.87 -0.17
N LEU A 179 9.62 -22.19 -0.70
CA LEU A 179 10.75 -22.85 -1.38
C LEU A 179 11.46 -23.84 -0.48
N ASN A 180 11.72 -23.47 0.80
CA ASN A 180 12.35 -24.38 1.77
C ASN A 180 11.48 -25.60 2.04
N ALA A 181 10.17 -25.44 2.22
CA ALA A 181 9.26 -26.58 2.42
C ALA A 181 9.27 -27.54 1.23
N MET A 182 9.33 -27.03 -0.01
CA MET A 182 9.44 -27.84 -1.23
C MET A 182 10.80 -28.57 -1.33
N ILE A 183 11.89 -27.92 -0.93
CA ILE A 183 13.22 -28.54 -0.83
C ILE A 183 13.21 -29.67 0.21
N GLU A 184 12.65 -29.45 1.39
CA GLU A 184 12.53 -30.45 2.46
C GLU A 184 11.65 -31.62 2.05
N ALA A 185 10.61 -31.39 1.26
CA ALA A 185 9.78 -32.43 0.63
C ALA A 185 10.49 -33.21 -0.48
N GLY A 186 11.68 -32.75 -0.91
CA GLY A 186 12.47 -33.40 -1.98
C GLY A 186 11.95 -33.13 -3.39
N GLU A 187 11.16 -32.09 -3.60
CA GLU A 187 10.62 -31.74 -4.92
C GLU A 187 11.73 -31.22 -5.85
N PHE A 188 12.73 -30.53 -5.32
CA PHE A 188 13.93 -30.09 -6.03
C PHE A 188 15.07 -29.82 -5.04
N LYS A 189 16.29 -29.63 -5.56
CA LYS A 189 17.48 -29.39 -4.75
C LYS A 189 17.63 -27.91 -4.40
N PRO A 190 18.33 -27.55 -3.30
CA PRO A 190 18.55 -26.16 -2.89
C PRO A 190 19.08 -25.24 -4.01
N GLU A 191 19.99 -25.75 -4.85
CA GLU A 191 20.57 -25.00 -5.98
C GLU A 191 19.57 -24.76 -7.15
N GLU A 192 18.41 -25.38 -7.10
CA GLU A 192 17.33 -25.23 -8.10
C GLU A 192 16.22 -24.27 -7.60
N ALA A 193 16.39 -23.67 -6.42
CA ALA A 193 15.46 -22.70 -5.83
C ALA A 193 15.44 -21.40 -6.65
N LYS A 194 14.68 -21.39 -7.72
CA LYS A 194 14.57 -20.26 -8.63
C LYS A 194 13.16 -19.67 -8.59
N ILE A 195 13.09 -18.35 -8.37
CA ILE A 195 11.88 -17.56 -8.43
C ILE A 195 11.74 -16.94 -9.82
N GLY A 196 10.53 -16.90 -10.36
CA GLY A 196 10.20 -16.12 -11.54
C GLY A 196 9.46 -14.84 -11.14
N TYR A 197 9.72 -13.76 -11.84
CA TYR A 197 9.05 -12.48 -11.59
C TYR A 197 8.58 -11.85 -12.91
N VAL A 198 7.28 -11.53 -12.98
CA VAL A 198 6.67 -10.86 -14.13
C VAL A 198 6.53 -9.38 -13.80
N GLY A 199 7.39 -8.53 -14.36
CA GLY A 199 7.35 -7.08 -14.21
C GLY A 199 6.58 -6.40 -15.34
N ALA A 200 6.08 -5.20 -15.09
CA ALA A 200 5.48 -4.35 -16.12
C ALA A 200 6.57 -3.62 -16.92
N PHE A 201 7.27 -2.69 -16.28
CA PHE A 201 8.31 -1.85 -16.87
C PHE A 201 9.63 -1.94 -16.10
N THR A 202 10.71 -1.39 -16.66
CA THR A 202 12.03 -1.27 -15.99
C THR A 202 12.14 0.01 -15.15
N TYR A 203 11.05 0.43 -14.51
CA TYR A 203 11.04 1.60 -13.64
C TYR A 203 11.53 1.27 -12.22
N ALA A 204 12.00 2.28 -11.50
CA ALA A 204 12.49 2.12 -10.13
C ALA A 204 11.49 1.44 -9.20
N GLU A 205 10.20 1.74 -9.34
CA GLU A 205 9.12 1.10 -8.59
C GLU A 205 9.12 -0.42 -8.75
N VAL A 206 9.23 -0.91 -9.99
CA VAL A 206 9.25 -2.35 -10.29
C VAL A 206 10.55 -2.98 -9.84
N ILE A 207 11.70 -2.28 -10.02
CA ILE A 207 13.03 -2.75 -9.61
C ILE A 207 13.11 -2.85 -8.09
N SER A 208 12.68 -1.83 -7.35
CA SER A 208 12.57 -1.84 -5.90
C SER A 208 11.65 -2.99 -5.42
N GLY A 209 10.52 -3.18 -6.11
CA GLY A 209 9.54 -4.22 -5.80
C GLY A 209 10.11 -5.63 -5.91
N TYR A 210 10.71 -6.01 -7.05
CA TYR A 210 11.26 -7.36 -7.18
C TYR A 210 12.54 -7.56 -6.35
N THR A 211 13.33 -6.52 -6.15
CA THR A 211 14.56 -6.61 -5.35
C THR A 211 14.24 -6.83 -3.88
N SER A 212 13.33 -6.04 -3.30
CA SER A 212 12.90 -6.21 -1.91
C SER A 212 12.24 -7.57 -1.67
N PHE A 213 11.40 -8.04 -2.58
CA PHE A 213 10.82 -9.38 -2.55
C PHE A 213 11.89 -10.47 -2.56
N PHE A 214 12.88 -10.36 -3.44
CA PHE A 214 14.00 -11.30 -3.53
C PHE A 214 14.83 -11.32 -2.25
N LEU A 215 15.14 -10.16 -1.66
CA LEU A 215 15.87 -10.08 -0.39
C LEU A 215 15.10 -10.73 0.74
N GLY A 216 13.77 -10.55 0.78
CA GLY A 216 12.90 -11.25 1.72
C GLY A 216 12.98 -12.78 1.56
N ALA A 217 12.89 -13.27 0.33
CA ALA A 217 13.02 -14.70 0.05
C ALA A 217 14.39 -15.25 0.44
N ARG A 218 15.46 -14.55 0.11
CA ARG A 218 16.84 -14.96 0.47
C ARG A 218 17.14 -14.88 1.96
N SER A 219 16.44 -14.05 2.70
CA SER A 219 16.63 -13.97 4.17
C SER A 219 16.32 -15.30 4.87
N VAL A 220 15.44 -16.13 4.29
CA VAL A 220 15.06 -17.46 4.82
C VAL A 220 15.47 -18.61 3.90
N CYS A 221 15.61 -18.39 2.60
CA CYS A 221 16.11 -19.38 1.62
C CYS A 221 17.37 -18.83 0.89
N PRO A 222 18.58 -18.94 1.51
CA PRO A 222 19.79 -18.27 1.00
C PRO A 222 20.25 -18.72 -0.38
N THR A 223 19.81 -19.89 -0.85
CA THR A 223 20.13 -20.43 -2.19
C THR A 223 19.21 -19.92 -3.28
N ALA A 224 18.16 -19.14 -2.93
CA ALA A 224 17.23 -18.62 -3.91
C ALA A 224 17.92 -17.70 -4.93
N THR A 225 17.55 -17.87 -6.20
CA THR A 225 17.87 -17.00 -7.34
C THR A 225 16.59 -16.51 -7.98
N MET A 226 16.65 -15.48 -8.82
CA MET A 226 15.46 -14.96 -9.49
C MET A 226 15.72 -14.66 -10.96
N GLU A 227 14.75 -14.96 -11.81
CA GLU A 227 14.66 -14.50 -13.21
C GLU A 227 13.48 -13.52 -13.32
N VAL A 228 13.72 -12.38 -14.00
CA VAL A 228 12.72 -11.33 -14.24
C VAL A 228 12.47 -11.19 -15.73
N THR A 229 11.22 -11.10 -16.14
CA THR A 229 10.81 -10.74 -17.51
C THR A 229 9.81 -9.58 -17.44
N PHE A 230 9.73 -8.74 -18.47
CA PHE A 230 8.87 -7.57 -18.50
C PHE A 230 7.84 -7.66 -19.63
N THR A 231 6.64 -7.15 -19.38
CA THR A 231 5.54 -7.12 -20.35
C THR A 231 5.51 -5.86 -21.20
N GLY A 232 5.99 -4.73 -20.66
CA GLY A 232 5.87 -3.41 -21.28
C GLY A 232 4.47 -2.80 -21.13
N SER A 233 3.69 -3.29 -20.16
CA SER A 233 2.35 -2.80 -19.83
C SER A 233 2.07 -3.01 -18.35
N TRP A 234 1.31 -2.10 -17.72
CA TRP A 234 0.81 -2.30 -16.36
C TRP A 234 -0.22 -3.43 -16.33
N TYR A 235 -1.08 -3.52 -17.34
CA TYR A 235 -2.12 -4.55 -17.44
C TYR A 235 -2.15 -5.15 -18.84
N ASP A 236 -1.67 -6.38 -19.00
CA ASP A 236 -1.82 -7.19 -20.20
C ASP A 236 -1.87 -8.67 -19.80
N GLU A 237 -3.11 -9.18 -19.63
CA GLU A 237 -3.35 -10.55 -19.17
C GLU A 237 -2.65 -11.60 -20.04
N THR A 238 -2.57 -11.36 -21.36
CA THR A 238 -1.91 -12.30 -22.29
C THR A 238 -0.40 -12.29 -22.10
N ALA A 239 0.22 -11.11 -22.10
CA ALA A 239 1.66 -10.97 -21.95
C ALA A 239 2.13 -11.44 -20.56
N GLU A 240 1.38 -11.15 -19.50
CA GLU A 240 1.67 -11.60 -18.14
C GLU A 240 1.57 -13.13 -18.02
N LYS A 241 0.55 -13.73 -18.60
CA LYS A 241 0.39 -15.18 -18.67
C LYS A 241 1.53 -15.86 -19.43
N GLU A 242 1.90 -15.33 -20.59
CA GLU A 242 3.02 -15.85 -21.40
C GLU A 242 4.34 -15.69 -20.66
N GLY A 243 4.56 -14.56 -19.97
CA GLY A 243 5.72 -14.32 -19.13
C GLY A 243 5.85 -15.35 -18.00
N ALA A 244 4.78 -15.57 -17.25
CA ALA A 244 4.76 -16.57 -16.18
C ALA A 244 5.01 -17.99 -16.72
N GLN A 245 4.37 -18.37 -17.84
CA GLN A 245 4.60 -19.67 -18.48
C GLN A 245 6.05 -19.86 -18.92
N LYS A 246 6.68 -18.81 -19.47
CA LYS A 246 8.10 -18.82 -19.86
C LYS A 246 9.00 -19.05 -18.65
N LEU A 247 8.76 -18.35 -17.54
CA LEU A 247 9.51 -18.50 -16.29
C LEU A 247 9.35 -19.90 -15.70
N ILE A 248 8.15 -20.47 -15.71
CA ILE A 248 7.88 -21.86 -15.29
C ILE A 248 8.66 -22.85 -16.18
N GLN A 249 8.65 -22.64 -17.49
CA GLN A 249 9.42 -23.49 -18.43
C GLN A 249 10.93 -23.36 -18.22
N ASN A 250 11.43 -22.21 -17.78
CA ASN A 250 12.82 -22.00 -17.38
C ASN A 250 13.18 -22.67 -16.05
N GLY A 251 12.22 -23.32 -15.38
CA GLY A 251 12.42 -24.06 -14.15
C GLY A 251 12.21 -23.24 -12.87
N CYS A 252 11.59 -22.08 -12.95
CA CYS A 252 11.16 -21.35 -11.76
C CYS A 252 10.17 -22.17 -10.96
N LYS A 253 10.35 -22.20 -9.62
CA LYS A 253 9.60 -23.02 -8.68
C LYS A 253 8.47 -22.28 -7.98
N LEU A 254 8.50 -20.96 -8.06
CA LEU A 254 7.53 -20.02 -7.53
C LEU A 254 7.52 -18.80 -8.43
N ILE A 255 6.36 -18.19 -8.63
CA ILE A 255 6.20 -16.96 -9.43
C ILE A 255 5.71 -15.83 -8.55
N SER A 256 6.16 -14.60 -8.85
CA SER A 256 5.58 -13.35 -8.34
C SER A 256 5.48 -12.35 -9.48
N GLN A 257 4.82 -11.21 -9.22
CA GLN A 257 4.55 -10.22 -10.25
C GLN A 257 4.62 -8.78 -9.71
N HIS A 258 4.76 -7.86 -10.66
CA HIS A 258 4.53 -6.42 -10.51
C HIS A 258 3.84 -5.92 -11.78
N ALA A 259 2.73 -6.56 -12.08
CA ALA A 259 1.79 -6.27 -13.14
C ALA A 259 0.39 -6.61 -12.59
N ASP A 260 -0.68 -6.08 -13.17
CA ASP A 260 -1.94 -5.84 -12.46
C ASP A 260 -3.06 -6.80 -12.86
N SER A 261 -2.81 -7.70 -13.85
CA SER A 261 -3.82 -8.63 -14.32
C SER A 261 -3.77 -9.99 -13.62
N MET A 262 -4.78 -10.81 -13.91
CA MET A 262 -4.86 -12.20 -13.46
C MET A 262 -4.04 -13.18 -14.35
N GLY A 263 -3.26 -12.69 -15.32
CA GLY A 263 -2.52 -13.51 -16.27
C GLY A 263 -1.51 -14.43 -15.61
N ALA A 264 -0.61 -13.89 -14.79
CA ALA A 264 0.42 -14.66 -14.10
C ALA A 264 -0.18 -15.60 -13.04
N PRO A 265 -1.07 -15.18 -12.12
CA PRO A 265 -1.70 -16.07 -11.15
C PRO A 265 -2.44 -17.25 -11.79
N THR A 266 -3.22 -17.03 -12.86
CA THR A 266 -3.95 -18.11 -13.53
C THR A 266 -3.04 -19.09 -14.29
N ALA A 267 -1.88 -18.60 -14.79
CA ALA A 267 -0.85 -19.49 -15.33
C ALA A 267 -0.26 -20.40 -14.24
N CYS A 268 -0.01 -19.84 -13.04
CA CYS A 268 0.47 -20.57 -11.87
C CYS A 268 -0.55 -21.62 -11.41
N GLU A 269 -1.82 -21.27 -11.28
CA GLU A 269 -2.89 -22.20 -10.90
C GLU A 269 -3.02 -23.36 -11.90
N THR A 270 -2.94 -23.05 -13.21
CA THR A 270 -2.98 -24.08 -14.27
C THR A 270 -1.78 -25.03 -14.19
N ALA A 271 -0.59 -24.52 -13.82
CA ALA A 271 0.65 -25.30 -13.78
C ALA A 271 0.89 -25.97 -12.42
N GLY A 272 0.13 -25.63 -11.38
CA GLY A 272 0.35 -26.08 -10.00
C GLY A 272 1.64 -25.51 -9.39
N VAL A 273 2.07 -24.32 -9.80
CA VAL A 273 3.26 -23.62 -9.30
C VAL A 273 2.84 -22.57 -8.29
N PRO A 274 3.44 -22.52 -7.07
CA PRO A 274 3.09 -21.51 -6.07
C PRO A 274 3.22 -20.09 -6.60
N ASP A 275 2.29 -19.21 -6.17
CA ASP A 275 2.22 -17.80 -6.55
C ASP A 275 2.19 -16.88 -5.34
N VAL A 276 2.98 -15.81 -5.38
CA VAL A 276 2.90 -14.67 -4.50
C VAL A 276 2.53 -13.46 -5.35
N SER A 277 1.25 -13.07 -5.28
CA SER A 277 0.71 -12.00 -6.11
C SER A 277 1.07 -10.61 -5.59
N TYR A 278 0.52 -9.56 -6.19
CA TYR A 278 0.70 -8.17 -5.81
C TYR A 278 -0.63 -7.41 -5.83
N ASN A 279 -0.76 -6.39 -4.99
CA ASN A 279 -1.91 -5.49 -4.80
C ASN A 279 -3.17 -6.16 -4.23
N GLY A 280 -3.63 -7.25 -4.77
CA GLY A 280 -4.86 -7.91 -4.34
C GLY A 280 -4.69 -9.40 -4.03
N SER A 281 -5.64 -9.97 -3.29
CA SER A 281 -5.73 -11.43 -3.15
C SER A 281 -6.29 -12.04 -4.42
N THR A 282 -5.57 -13.03 -4.95
CA THR A 282 -6.02 -13.84 -6.09
C THR A 282 -6.54 -15.21 -5.65
N GLN A 283 -6.72 -15.42 -4.35
CA GLN A 283 -7.08 -16.71 -3.75
C GLN A 283 -8.38 -17.30 -4.28
N ASP A 284 -9.39 -16.47 -4.55
CA ASP A 284 -10.68 -16.97 -5.05
C ASP A 284 -10.57 -17.63 -6.43
N ALA A 285 -9.70 -17.10 -7.28
CA ALA A 285 -9.44 -17.66 -8.62
C ALA A 285 -8.31 -18.68 -8.63
N CYS A 286 -7.37 -18.59 -7.70
CA CYS A 286 -6.14 -19.40 -7.65
C CYS A 286 -5.94 -20.04 -6.25
N PRO A 287 -6.94 -20.84 -5.76
CA PRO A 287 -6.95 -21.32 -4.39
C PRO A 287 -5.84 -22.33 -4.07
N ASN A 288 -5.25 -22.98 -5.08
CA ASN A 288 -4.26 -24.04 -4.89
C ASN A 288 -2.81 -23.55 -5.03
N THR A 289 -2.59 -22.33 -5.49
CA THR A 289 -1.24 -21.79 -5.74
C THR A 289 -0.97 -20.46 -5.06
N TYR A 290 -1.97 -19.61 -4.88
CA TYR A 290 -1.85 -18.33 -4.20
C TYR A 290 -1.40 -18.51 -2.75
N ILE A 291 -0.38 -17.75 -2.34
CA ILE A 291 0.15 -17.75 -0.96
C ILE A 291 -0.30 -16.50 -0.21
N ILE A 292 0.08 -15.32 -0.70
CA ILE A 292 -0.14 -14.01 -0.08
C ILE A 292 0.12 -12.91 -1.12
N SER A 293 -0.35 -11.68 -0.85
CA SER A 293 0.05 -10.48 -1.57
C SER A 293 0.46 -9.37 -0.61
N SER A 294 1.44 -8.56 -0.98
CA SER A 294 1.61 -7.23 -0.41
C SER A 294 0.74 -6.23 -1.16
N ARG A 295 0.21 -5.23 -0.46
CA ARG A 295 -0.61 -4.18 -1.07
C ARG A 295 -0.40 -2.84 -0.39
N ILE A 296 -0.68 -1.77 -1.11
CA ILE A 296 -0.83 -0.45 -0.52
C ILE A 296 -2.30 -0.24 -0.17
N ASP A 297 -2.54 0.20 1.05
CA ASP A 297 -3.81 0.75 1.48
C ASP A 297 -3.75 2.27 1.37
N TRP A 298 -4.53 2.81 0.47
CA TRP A 298 -4.54 4.24 0.17
C TRP A 298 -5.48 5.04 1.07
N ALA A 299 -6.34 4.38 1.87
CA ALA A 299 -7.28 5.06 2.76
C ALA A 299 -6.60 6.03 3.73
N PRO A 300 -5.46 5.70 4.39
CA PRO A 300 -4.78 6.65 5.27
C PRO A 300 -4.34 7.94 4.56
N TYR A 301 -3.86 7.85 3.32
CA TYR A 301 -3.50 9.02 2.54
C TYR A 301 -4.72 9.86 2.14
N TYR A 302 -5.77 9.22 1.67
CA TYR A 302 -7.01 9.90 1.28
C TYR A 302 -7.64 10.61 2.47
N GLU A 303 -7.74 9.95 3.62
CA GLU A 303 -8.25 10.54 4.85
C GLU A 303 -7.41 11.76 5.28
N TYR A 304 -6.08 11.66 5.23
CA TYR A 304 -5.17 12.76 5.52
C TYR A 304 -5.39 13.94 4.58
N ALA A 305 -5.29 13.72 3.27
CA ALA A 305 -5.34 14.81 2.29
C ALA A 305 -6.73 15.48 2.20
N ILE A 306 -7.81 14.68 2.27
CA ILE A 306 -9.17 15.19 2.29
C ILE A 306 -9.42 16.00 3.57
N THR A 307 -8.97 15.52 4.74
CA THR A 307 -9.12 16.24 6.02
C THR A 307 -8.37 17.56 6.00
N ALA A 308 -7.12 17.57 5.50
CA ALA A 308 -6.35 18.80 5.34
C ALA A 308 -7.08 19.81 4.43
N CYS A 309 -7.59 19.34 3.29
CA CYS A 309 -8.37 20.16 2.38
C CYS A 309 -9.65 20.74 3.05
N MET A 310 -10.39 19.91 3.79
CA MET A 310 -11.59 20.34 4.54
C MET A 310 -11.28 21.42 5.57
N ASN A 311 -10.13 21.34 6.22
CA ASN A 311 -9.69 22.28 7.24
C ASN A 311 -9.00 23.53 6.66
N GLY A 312 -8.70 23.56 5.36
CA GLY A 312 -7.87 24.61 4.75
C GLY A 312 -6.42 24.56 5.21
N GLU A 313 -5.94 23.39 5.60
CA GLU A 313 -4.56 23.10 5.99
C GLU A 313 -3.72 22.74 4.77
N ALA A 314 -2.41 22.95 4.85
CA ALA A 314 -1.51 22.56 3.77
C ALA A 314 -1.39 21.02 3.73
N ILE A 315 -1.44 20.46 2.53
CA ILE A 315 -1.13 19.05 2.25
C ILE A 315 0.39 18.97 2.01
N ASP A 316 1.04 17.93 2.52
CA ASP A 316 2.46 17.69 2.26
C ASP A 316 2.71 17.55 0.74
N ALA A 317 3.80 18.14 0.27
CA ALA A 317 4.15 18.04 -1.15
C ALA A 317 4.39 16.59 -1.58
N ASP A 318 4.88 15.75 -0.66
CA ASP A 318 5.18 14.36 -0.89
C ASP A 318 4.95 13.54 0.38
N TRP A 319 3.99 12.63 0.36
CA TRP A 319 3.58 11.84 1.52
C TRP A 319 4.00 10.38 1.36
N THR A 320 4.64 9.81 2.39
CA THR A 320 5.04 8.40 2.40
C THR A 320 4.25 7.60 3.42
N GLY A 321 3.46 6.63 2.93
CA GLY A 321 2.82 5.62 3.77
C GLY A 321 3.80 4.53 4.20
N THR A 322 3.58 3.92 5.38
CA THR A 322 4.43 2.87 5.95
C THR A 322 3.61 1.75 6.57
N LEU A 323 4.25 0.71 7.08
CA LEU A 323 3.61 -0.29 7.96
C LEU A 323 2.95 0.41 9.17
N ALA A 324 3.65 1.36 9.80
CA ALA A 324 3.16 2.06 10.99
C ALA A 324 1.95 2.95 10.71
N THR A 325 1.85 3.56 9.52
CA THR A 325 0.67 4.34 9.11
C THR A 325 -0.50 3.46 8.65
N GLY A 326 -0.29 2.15 8.52
CA GLY A 326 -1.29 1.22 7.99
C GLY A 326 -1.43 1.24 6.47
N SER A 327 -0.55 1.94 5.75
CA SER A 327 -0.57 1.99 4.28
C SER A 327 0.10 0.79 3.64
N VAL A 328 1.14 0.23 4.26
CA VAL A 328 1.73 -1.03 3.80
C VAL A 328 1.02 -2.18 4.51
N LYS A 329 0.40 -3.06 3.75
CA LYS A 329 -0.35 -4.21 4.27
C LYS A 329 -0.03 -5.50 3.50
N LEU A 330 -0.32 -6.60 4.14
CA LEU A 330 -0.42 -7.91 3.51
C LEU A 330 -1.90 -8.32 3.43
N THR A 331 -2.25 -9.12 2.45
CA THR A 331 -3.53 -9.84 2.42
C THR A 331 -3.49 -11.03 3.38
N ASP A 332 -4.63 -11.67 3.59
CA ASP A 332 -4.68 -12.90 4.37
C ASP A 332 -3.80 -13.99 3.74
N LEU A 333 -3.08 -14.71 4.62
CA LEU A 333 -2.25 -15.84 4.22
C LEU A 333 -3.11 -17.05 3.87
N ASN A 334 -2.94 -17.60 2.66
CA ASN A 334 -3.55 -18.87 2.30
C ASN A 334 -2.81 -20.04 2.97
N THR A 335 -3.27 -20.41 4.14
CA THR A 335 -2.66 -21.49 4.97
C THR A 335 -2.71 -22.87 4.33
N ASN A 336 -3.52 -23.08 3.27
CA ASN A 336 -3.55 -24.35 2.53
C ASN A 336 -2.34 -24.49 1.59
N VAL A 337 -1.71 -23.38 1.19
CA VAL A 337 -0.59 -23.34 0.24
C VAL A 337 0.71 -22.92 0.90
N ALA A 338 0.64 -21.98 1.82
CA ALA A 338 1.80 -21.50 2.56
C ALA A 338 2.51 -22.62 3.34
N ALA A 339 3.79 -22.45 3.59
CA ALA A 339 4.55 -23.34 4.47
C ALA A 339 4.15 -23.12 5.94
N GLU A 340 4.29 -24.16 6.76
CA GLU A 340 4.11 -24.05 8.21
C GLU A 340 5.09 -23.02 8.81
N GLY A 341 4.65 -22.20 9.76
CA GLY A 341 5.48 -21.17 10.40
C GLY A 341 5.64 -19.89 9.58
N THR A 342 4.97 -19.76 8.42
CA THR A 342 5.08 -18.56 7.57
C THR A 342 4.53 -17.32 8.28
N GLN A 343 3.38 -17.40 8.95
CA GLN A 343 2.80 -16.26 9.66
C GLN A 343 3.74 -15.77 10.78
N GLU A 344 4.27 -16.69 11.57
CA GLU A 344 5.19 -16.37 12.66
C GLU A 344 6.49 -15.71 12.14
N ALA A 345 6.98 -16.15 10.98
CA ALA A 345 8.17 -15.54 10.36
C ALA A 345 7.89 -14.11 9.87
N ILE A 346 6.71 -13.90 9.29
CA ILE A 346 6.26 -12.56 8.87
C ILE A 346 6.09 -11.64 10.08
N ASP A 347 5.40 -12.08 11.13
CA ASP A 347 5.16 -11.28 12.34
C ASP A 347 6.47 -10.88 13.04
N ALA A 348 7.44 -11.81 13.08
CA ALA A 348 8.76 -11.52 13.61
C ALA A 348 9.54 -10.50 12.76
N ALA A 349 9.38 -10.52 11.44
CA ALA A 349 10.00 -9.56 10.54
C ALA A 349 9.33 -8.18 10.65
N ILE A 350 8.01 -8.11 10.78
CA ILE A 350 7.27 -6.86 11.03
C ILE A 350 7.81 -6.18 12.29
N ALA A 351 7.90 -6.90 13.40
CA ALA A 351 8.41 -6.34 14.65
C ALA A 351 9.84 -5.78 14.53
N LYS A 352 10.68 -6.41 13.70
CA LYS A 352 12.04 -5.92 13.42
C LYS A 352 12.07 -4.71 12.48
N LEU A 353 11.18 -4.64 11.50
CA LEU A 353 11.02 -3.47 10.64
C LEU A 353 10.56 -2.27 11.48
N GLU A 354 9.54 -2.43 12.29
CA GLU A 354 8.99 -1.38 13.16
C GLU A 354 10.00 -0.89 14.21
N SER A 355 10.85 -1.78 14.74
CA SER A 355 11.92 -1.39 15.67
C SER A 355 13.16 -0.80 14.98
N GLY A 356 13.26 -0.86 13.65
CA GLY A 356 14.43 -0.45 12.87
C GLY A 356 15.63 -1.40 12.98
N GLU A 357 15.46 -2.59 13.61
CA GLU A 357 16.49 -3.66 13.64
C GLU A 357 16.72 -4.24 12.25
N LEU A 358 15.65 -4.42 11.47
CA LEU A 358 15.71 -4.89 10.09
C LEU A 358 15.55 -3.70 9.14
N LYS A 359 16.41 -3.65 8.14
CA LYS A 359 16.32 -2.72 7.01
C LYS A 359 16.25 -3.54 5.74
N VAL A 360 15.26 -3.30 4.91
CA VAL A 360 15.03 -4.09 3.69
C VAL A 360 16.24 -4.08 2.76
N PHE A 361 16.80 -2.90 2.53
CA PHE A 361 17.97 -2.71 1.67
C PHE A 361 19.27 -2.50 2.48
N ASP A 362 19.50 -3.39 3.48
CA ASP A 362 20.78 -3.44 4.18
C ASP A 362 21.88 -3.87 3.22
N CYS A 363 22.85 -2.98 2.95
CA CYS A 363 23.94 -3.20 2.01
C CYS A 363 24.85 -4.38 2.37
N ALA A 364 24.78 -4.89 3.61
CA ALA A 364 25.47 -6.11 4.01
C ALA A 364 24.79 -7.40 3.49
N THR A 365 23.54 -7.33 3.04
CA THR A 365 22.74 -8.51 2.62
C THR A 365 22.77 -8.78 1.12
N PHE A 366 23.30 -7.87 0.33
CA PHE A 366 23.41 -8.02 -1.12
C PHE A 366 24.71 -7.44 -1.67
N THR A 367 25.02 -7.80 -2.92
CA THR A 367 26.14 -7.24 -3.66
C THR A 367 25.68 -6.76 -5.04
N VAL A 368 26.43 -5.83 -5.61
CA VAL A 368 26.29 -5.36 -6.98
C VAL A 368 27.63 -5.63 -7.70
N GLU A 369 27.61 -6.42 -8.77
CA GLU A 369 28.81 -6.86 -9.48
C GLU A 369 29.88 -7.50 -8.56
N GLY A 370 29.43 -8.29 -7.59
CA GLY A 370 30.27 -8.98 -6.62
C GLY A 370 30.86 -8.09 -5.52
N LYS A 371 30.39 -6.84 -5.37
CA LYS A 371 30.89 -5.88 -4.38
C LYS A 371 29.80 -5.43 -3.43
N THR A 372 30.14 -5.28 -2.17
CA THR A 372 29.27 -4.61 -1.18
C THR A 372 29.14 -3.13 -1.53
N LEU A 373 27.95 -2.58 -1.40
CA LEU A 373 27.64 -1.21 -1.72
C LEU A 373 27.96 -0.31 -0.51
N GLU A 374 28.91 0.62 -0.66
CA GLU A 374 29.29 1.56 0.40
C GLU A 374 28.73 2.98 0.14
N SER A 375 28.45 3.31 -1.11
CA SER A 375 27.92 4.61 -1.57
C SER A 375 27.09 4.40 -2.83
N CYS A 376 26.02 5.14 -2.97
CA CYS A 376 25.17 5.14 -4.15
C CYS A 376 24.56 6.53 -4.34
N MET A 377 24.85 7.11 -5.50
CA MET A 377 24.18 8.35 -5.92
C MET A 377 22.91 7.98 -6.67
N ALA A 378 21.77 8.56 -6.29
CA ALA A 378 20.50 8.40 -6.97
C ALA A 378 19.96 9.76 -7.44
N ASP A 379 19.13 9.70 -8.46
CA ASP A 379 18.31 10.82 -8.90
C ASP A 379 16.99 10.78 -8.09
N VAL A 380 16.81 11.77 -7.25
CA VAL A 380 15.65 11.85 -6.32
C VAL A 380 14.78 13.08 -6.53
N ASP A 381 15.25 14.07 -7.28
CA ASP A 381 14.55 15.34 -7.47
C ASP A 381 13.69 15.40 -8.75
N THR A 382 13.87 14.42 -9.62
CA THR A 382 13.08 14.20 -10.86
C THR A 382 12.75 15.45 -11.66
N ASP A 383 13.76 16.25 -11.88
CA ASP A 383 13.69 17.25 -12.94
C ASP A 383 13.79 16.58 -14.34
N ALA A 384 13.91 17.39 -15.41
CA ALA A 384 13.97 16.86 -16.78
C ALA A 384 15.27 16.13 -17.11
N ASP A 385 16.31 16.31 -16.28
CA ASP A 385 17.65 15.79 -16.49
C ASP A 385 17.95 14.69 -15.46
N TYR A 386 18.11 13.44 -15.90
CA TYR A 386 18.53 12.36 -15.03
C TYR A 386 19.95 12.60 -14.50
N THR A 387 20.04 13.14 -13.27
CA THR A 387 21.32 13.48 -12.61
C THR A 387 21.39 12.83 -11.22
N PRO A 388 21.92 11.59 -11.11
CA PRO A 388 22.08 10.94 -9.81
C PRO A 388 23.14 11.67 -8.97
N ASP A 389 22.71 12.63 -8.18
CA ASP A 389 23.54 13.54 -7.38
C ASP A 389 23.33 13.45 -5.86
N THR A 390 22.34 12.67 -5.42
CA THR A 390 22.01 12.51 -4.00
C THR A 390 22.54 11.19 -3.45
N GLU A 391 23.40 11.26 -2.41
CA GLU A 391 23.86 10.06 -1.69
C GLU A 391 22.70 9.43 -0.90
N VAL A 392 22.38 8.18 -1.22
CA VAL A 392 21.23 7.48 -0.64
C VAL A 392 21.60 6.34 0.31
N ILE A 393 22.90 6.08 0.53
CA ILE A 393 23.34 5.11 1.53
C ILE A 393 23.56 5.82 2.86
N GLU A 394 22.80 5.43 3.87
CA GLU A 394 22.96 5.92 5.24
C GLU A 394 23.03 4.75 6.22
N ASN A 395 24.02 4.79 7.12
CA ASN A 395 24.19 3.75 8.14
C ASN A 395 24.17 2.32 7.55
N GLY A 396 24.76 2.13 6.38
CA GLY A 396 24.89 0.85 5.70
C GLY A 396 23.61 0.34 5.03
N ALA A 397 22.61 1.19 4.83
CA ALA A 397 21.39 0.83 4.11
C ALA A 397 21.07 1.84 3.01
N PHE A 398 20.48 1.37 1.92
CA PHE A 398 19.88 2.24 0.90
C PHE A 398 18.54 2.76 1.43
N MET A 399 18.41 4.08 1.48
CA MET A 399 17.29 4.79 2.11
C MET A 399 16.15 5.03 1.12
N GLU A 400 15.49 3.95 0.71
CA GLU A 400 14.31 4.03 -0.16
C GLU A 400 13.19 4.82 0.53
N SER A 401 12.46 5.64 -0.22
CA SER A 401 11.34 6.48 0.26
C SER A 401 11.71 7.57 1.29
N LYS A 402 13.02 7.92 1.43
CA LYS A 402 13.45 9.00 2.34
C LYS A 402 13.41 10.37 1.68
N PHE A 403 13.88 10.47 0.44
CA PHE A 403 14.05 11.73 -0.26
C PHE A 403 12.86 12.09 -1.14
N ARG A 404 12.05 11.11 -1.49
CA ARG A 404 10.71 11.22 -2.07
C ARG A 404 9.91 9.97 -1.75
N SER A 405 8.58 10.02 -1.89
CA SER A 405 7.70 8.88 -1.59
C SER A 405 7.81 7.77 -2.64
N ALA A 406 7.87 8.13 -3.92
CA ALA A 406 8.04 7.18 -5.02
C ALA A 406 9.43 6.56 -5.01
N PRO A 407 9.55 5.26 -5.29
CA PRO A 407 10.82 4.54 -5.29
C PRO A 407 11.87 5.12 -6.24
N TYR A 408 13.14 5.02 -5.84
CA TYR A 408 14.29 5.40 -6.67
C TYR A 408 15.41 4.34 -6.64
N PHE A 409 15.16 3.14 -6.12
CA PHE A 409 16.10 2.03 -6.17
C PHE A 409 16.15 1.44 -7.58
N GLN A 410 17.29 1.60 -8.27
CA GLN A 410 17.50 1.15 -9.66
C GLN A 410 18.71 0.22 -9.83
N LEU A 411 19.14 -0.44 -8.76
CA LEU A 411 20.32 -1.30 -8.78
C LEU A 411 19.96 -2.73 -9.20
N ASN A 412 20.80 -3.30 -10.07
CA ASN A 412 20.77 -4.73 -10.37
C ASN A 412 21.68 -5.46 -9.37
N ILE A 413 21.08 -6.16 -8.41
CA ILE A 413 21.81 -6.92 -7.38
C ILE A 413 22.14 -8.34 -7.86
N ASP A 414 23.20 -8.91 -7.31
CA ASP A 414 23.63 -10.27 -7.64
C ASP A 414 22.59 -11.32 -7.17
N GLY A 415 22.33 -12.29 -8.05
CA GLY A 415 21.33 -13.34 -7.83
C GLY A 415 20.04 -13.11 -8.58
N ILE A 416 19.83 -11.93 -9.18
CA ILE A 416 18.74 -11.60 -10.08
C ILE A 416 19.24 -11.59 -11.53
N THR A 417 18.53 -12.26 -12.41
CA THR A 417 18.82 -12.29 -13.86
C THR A 417 17.66 -11.65 -14.61
N LEU A 418 17.92 -10.57 -15.34
CA LEU A 418 16.93 -9.94 -16.21
C LEU A 418 16.96 -10.64 -17.57
N LEU A 419 15.84 -11.21 -18.01
CA LEU A 419 15.73 -11.94 -19.28
C LEU A 419 15.56 -11.02 -20.48
N ASP A 420 15.01 -9.85 -20.24
CA ASP A 420 14.86 -8.77 -21.21
C ASP A 420 14.90 -7.42 -20.48
N GLN A 421 15.16 -6.34 -21.21
CA GLN A 421 15.29 -4.97 -20.70
C GLN A 421 14.77 -3.97 -21.73
N LYS A 422 13.69 -4.31 -22.43
CA LYS A 422 13.22 -3.52 -23.57
C LYS A 422 12.33 -2.32 -23.18
N PHE A 423 11.92 -2.22 -21.92
CA PHE A 423 10.91 -1.27 -21.49
C PHE A 423 11.39 -0.39 -20.35
#